data_455bba9bf7329a8fa72b4338a1a25e69
#
_entry.id   455bba9bf7329a8fa72b4338a1a25e69
#
_cell.length_a   1.000
_cell.length_b   1.000
_cell.length_c   1.000
_cell.angle_alpha   90.00
_cell.angle_beta   90.00
_cell.angle_gamma   90.00
#
_symmetry.space_group_name_H-M   'P 1'
#
loop_
_entity.id
_entity.type
_entity.pdbx_description
1 polymer ?
#
loop_
_entity_poly.entity_id
_entity_poly.type
_entity_poly.pdbx_seq_one_letter_code
_entity_poly.pdbx_strand_id
1 'polypeptide(L)'
;HMMFKGTNKRTAKELSEEIDDIGGNINAYTGKETTAYYIQLLSSRLDVGIDILSDMFLNSTFTEENLEKEKKVVIEEINMYEDIPEEKVHDINSIFAISGDQANIVLGSIESVNGINREILVDYFNRKYTPDNMVISLAGNMDIKKVMDMLEDTMGKIEKKETQTNEEFPMTINSGEKILKKDTNQVHLCINTKGISYLDEDRYKYSIIFNILAGNMSSRLFQKIREDRGLAYSIYSYMSNFKEGGLCTIYAGTTSKDYKEVIKIVLEEFDEIKQNSVTEKELERSKNQFLSSMTFGLENSRSRMSRLANSYLSYGKIKTIEKTIEEIENISCKDIKEVANKIFSKEYYSYTILGDVE
;
A
#
# COMPACT_ATOMS: atom_id res chain seq x y z
N HIS A 1 0.54 -13.44 9.77
CA HIS A 1 0.11 -14.84 9.68
C HIS A 1 0.00 -15.49 11.06
N MET A 2 1.06 -15.48 11.85
CA MET A 2 1.12 -16.19 13.14
C MET A 2 0.10 -15.73 14.18
N MET A 3 -0.43 -14.51 14.10
CA MET A 3 -1.49 -14.02 15.00
C MET A 3 -2.80 -14.82 14.89
N PHE A 4 -3.04 -15.52 13.78
CA PHE A 4 -4.22 -16.36 13.55
C PHE A 4 -4.02 -17.84 13.95
N LYS A 5 -2.86 -18.20 14.51
CA LYS A 5 -2.51 -19.61 14.77
C LYS A 5 -2.78 -20.07 16.20
N GLY A 6 -3.54 -19.28 16.93
CA GLY A 6 -4.04 -19.59 18.26
C GLY A 6 -3.42 -18.79 19.38
N THR A 7 -4.14 -18.77 20.47
CA THR A 7 -3.85 -18.08 21.72
C THR A 7 -3.83 -19.06 22.88
N ASN A 8 -3.59 -18.55 24.09
CA ASN A 8 -3.76 -19.36 25.31
C ASN A 8 -5.23 -19.76 25.59
N LYS A 9 -6.21 -19.07 24.98
CA LYS A 9 -7.63 -19.29 25.18
C LYS A 9 -8.29 -20.07 24.05
N ARG A 10 -7.75 -19.92 22.81
CA ARG A 10 -8.37 -20.40 21.58
C ARG A 10 -7.33 -21.07 20.68
N THR A 11 -7.65 -22.23 20.17
CA THR A 11 -6.93 -22.79 19.02
C THR A 11 -7.21 -21.96 17.76
N ALA A 12 -6.44 -22.14 16.69
CA ALA A 12 -6.69 -21.49 15.41
C ALA A 12 -8.08 -21.83 14.84
N LYS A 13 -8.56 -23.07 15.07
CA LYS A 13 -9.87 -23.52 14.65
C LYS A 13 -10.99 -22.82 15.43
N GLU A 14 -10.90 -22.80 16.76
CA GLU A 14 -11.89 -22.14 17.62
C GLU A 14 -11.98 -20.64 17.31
N LEU A 15 -10.83 -19.97 17.04
CA LEU A 15 -10.82 -18.58 16.64
C LEU A 15 -11.62 -18.35 15.34
N SER A 16 -11.45 -19.23 14.36
CA SER A 16 -12.21 -19.14 13.10
C SER A 16 -13.69 -19.46 13.32
N GLU A 17 -14.02 -20.50 14.09
CA GLU A 17 -15.40 -20.90 14.38
C GLU A 17 -16.16 -19.78 15.13
N GLU A 18 -15.56 -19.15 16.16
CA GLU A 18 -16.19 -18.04 16.87
C GLU A 18 -16.49 -16.83 15.96
N ILE A 19 -15.61 -16.54 14.98
CA ILE A 19 -15.85 -15.48 14.00
C ILE A 19 -17.00 -15.85 13.06
N ASP A 20 -17.01 -17.08 12.56
CA ASP A 20 -18.05 -17.57 11.66
C ASP A 20 -19.42 -17.61 12.36
N ASP A 21 -19.48 -18.04 13.61
CA ASP A 21 -20.70 -18.10 14.43
C ASP A 21 -21.37 -16.75 14.62
N ILE A 22 -20.60 -15.67 14.66
CA ILE A 22 -21.13 -14.31 14.75
C ILE A 22 -21.37 -13.66 13.38
N GLY A 23 -21.11 -14.37 12.27
CA GLY A 23 -21.17 -13.83 10.92
C GLY A 23 -20.16 -12.71 10.68
N GLY A 24 -19.03 -12.76 11.36
CA GLY A 24 -17.94 -11.81 11.25
C GLY A 24 -17.00 -12.13 10.10
N ASN A 25 -16.17 -11.16 9.74
CA ASN A 25 -15.04 -11.34 8.83
C ASN A 25 -13.80 -10.73 9.45
N ILE A 26 -12.79 -11.55 9.71
CA ILE A 26 -11.48 -11.13 10.21
C ILE A 26 -10.43 -11.27 9.13
N ASN A 27 -9.54 -10.30 9.04
CA ASN A 27 -8.43 -10.35 8.11
C ASN A 27 -7.29 -9.43 8.57
N ALA A 28 -6.16 -9.48 7.86
CA ALA A 28 -5.01 -8.63 8.09
C ALA A 28 -4.35 -8.26 6.76
N TYR A 29 -3.56 -7.20 6.76
CA TYR A 29 -2.62 -6.90 5.69
C TYR A 29 -1.32 -6.35 6.26
N THR A 30 -0.24 -6.55 5.52
CA THR A 30 1.07 -5.98 5.82
C THR A 30 1.50 -5.12 4.65
N GLY A 31 1.79 -3.86 4.93
CA GLY A 31 2.45 -2.94 4.01
C GLY A 31 3.90 -2.73 4.39
N LYS A 32 4.57 -1.82 3.69
CA LYS A 32 5.98 -1.49 3.95
C LYS A 32 6.20 -0.84 5.33
N GLU A 33 5.26 -0.04 5.81
CA GLU A 33 5.38 0.74 7.04
C GLU A 33 4.33 0.37 8.10
N THR A 34 3.29 -0.38 7.74
CA THR A 34 2.19 -0.70 8.65
C THR A 34 1.67 -2.12 8.46
N THR A 35 1.26 -2.75 9.57
CA THR A 35 0.47 -3.98 9.59
C THR A 35 -0.86 -3.69 10.26
N ALA A 36 -1.95 -4.16 9.69
CA ALA A 36 -3.29 -3.99 10.25
C ALA A 36 -4.01 -5.33 10.39
N TYR A 37 -4.65 -5.52 11.53
CA TYR A 37 -5.60 -6.59 11.80
C TYR A 37 -6.97 -5.95 11.98
N TYR A 38 -7.97 -6.46 11.32
CA TYR A 38 -9.31 -5.87 11.37
C TYR A 38 -10.39 -6.93 11.37
N ILE A 39 -11.50 -6.59 12.00
CA ILE A 39 -12.70 -7.39 12.00
C ILE A 39 -13.91 -6.55 11.56
N GLN A 40 -14.80 -7.14 10.78
CA GLN A 40 -16.07 -6.56 10.38
C GLN A 40 -17.18 -7.47 10.86
N LEU A 41 -18.14 -6.90 11.61
CA LEU A 41 -19.21 -7.66 12.25
C LEU A 41 -20.43 -6.78 12.52
N LEU A 42 -21.53 -7.39 12.94
CA LEU A 42 -22.70 -6.64 13.38
C LEU A 42 -22.42 -5.95 14.72
N SER A 43 -22.95 -4.74 14.90
CA SER A 43 -22.77 -3.96 16.14
C SER A 43 -23.21 -4.69 17.41
N SER A 44 -24.18 -5.60 17.31
CA SER A 44 -24.63 -6.44 18.41
C SER A 44 -23.62 -7.51 18.87
N ARG A 45 -22.53 -7.70 18.13
CA ARG A 45 -21.45 -8.65 18.40
C ARG A 45 -20.09 -8.01 18.60
N LEU A 46 -20.08 -6.69 18.83
CA LEU A 46 -18.85 -5.91 18.96
C LEU A 46 -18.00 -6.38 20.15
N ASP A 47 -18.63 -6.81 21.22
CA ASP A 47 -17.99 -7.38 22.41
C ASP A 47 -17.14 -8.62 22.07
N VAL A 48 -17.69 -9.53 21.29
CA VAL A 48 -16.96 -10.73 20.83
C VAL A 48 -15.77 -10.35 19.95
N GLY A 49 -15.97 -9.40 19.02
CA GLY A 49 -14.88 -8.93 18.14
C GLY A 49 -13.74 -8.27 18.90
N ILE A 50 -14.03 -7.46 19.92
CA ILE A 50 -13.02 -6.83 20.77
C ILE A 50 -12.29 -7.92 21.59
N ASP A 51 -13.00 -8.89 22.16
CA ASP A 51 -12.36 -9.96 22.92
C ASP A 51 -11.43 -10.79 22.05
N ILE A 52 -11.85 -11.18 20.84
CA ILE A 52 -11.03 -11.95 19.90
C ILE A 52 -9.76 -11.18 19.49
N LEU A 53 -9.89 -9.93 19.02
CA LEU A 53 -8.72 -9.15 18.64
C LEU A 53 -7.79 -8.93 19.84
N SER A 54 -8.35 -8.59 21.00
CA SER A 54 -7.54 -8.40 22.21
C SER A 54 -6.81 -9.68 22.61
N ASP A 55 -7.47 -10.84 22.53
CA ASP A 55 -6.87 -12.14 22.83
C ASP A 55 -5.70 -12.46 21.87
N MET A 56 -5.85 -12.17 20.58
CA MET A 56 -4.78 -12.32 19.60
C MET A 56 -3.55 -11.48 19.97
N PHE A 57 -3.73 -10.23 20.40
CA PHE A 57 -2.61 -9.35 20.75
C PHE A 57 -1.99 -9.68 22.12
N LEU A 58 -2.80 -10.13 23.09
CA LEU A 58 -2.34 -10.37 24.44
C LEU A 58 -1.80 -11.79 24.67
N ASN A 59 -2.35 -12.78 23.96
CA ASN A 59 -2.22 -14.19 24.33
C ASN A 59 -1.76 -15.10 23.18
N SER A 60 -1.31 -14.57 22.03
CA SER A 60 -0.79 -15.41 20.95
C SER A 60 0.37 -16.29 21.41
N THR A 61 0.30 -17.59 21.09
CA THR A 61 1.25 -18.58 21.60
C THR A 61 2.53 -18.71 20.78
N PHE A 62 2.46 -18.38 19.49
CA PHE A 62 3.57 -18.51 18.54
C PHE A 62 4.33 -19.82 18.69
N THR A 63 3.61 -20.96 18.64
CA THR A 63 4.24 -22.28 18.79
C THR A 63 5.19 -22.58 17.63
N GLU A 64 6.26 -23.32 17.92
CA GLU A 64 7.23 -23.78 16.90
C GLU A 64 6.53 -24.59 15.80
N GLU A 65 5.63 -25.48 16.20
CA GLU A 65 4.85 -26.31 15.26
C GLU A 65 4.06 -25.45 14.25
N ASN A 66 3.37 -24.42 14.72
CA ASN A 66 2.60 -23.51 13.85
C ASN A 66 3.53 -22.67 12.99
N LEU A 67 4.67 -22.24 13.51
CA LEU A 67 5.66 -21.47 12.75
C LEU A 67 6.19 -22.30 11.57
N GLU A 68 6.57 -23.55 11.80
CA GLU A 68 7.08 -24.42 10.73
C GLU A 68 6.02 -24.75 9.66
N LYS A 69 4.74 -24.85 10.06
CA LYS A 69 3.64 -24.99 9.10
C LYS A 69 3.46 -23.71 8.29
N GLU A 70 3.51 -22.56 8.93
CA GLU A 70 3.24 -21.28 8.30
C GLU A 70 4.37 -20.83 7.38
N LYS A 71 5.63 -21.15 7.69
CA LYS A 71 6.75 -20.96 6.77
C LYS A 71 6.49 -21.61 5.41
N LYS A 72 5.95 -22.82 5.39
CA LYS A 72 5.60 -23.52 4.14
C LYS A 72 4.54 -22.77 3.36
N VAL A 73 3.51 -22.25 4.04
CA VAL A 73 2.44 -21.45 3.42
C VAL A 73 3.01 -20.18 2.80
N VAL A 74 3.87 -19.45 3.55
CA VAL A 74 4.50 -18.22 3.06
C VAL A 74 5.46 -18.49 1.88
N ILE A 75 6.19 -19.62 1.92
CA ILE A 75 7.05 -20.01 0.79
C ILE A 75 6.22 -20.32 -0.47
N GLU A 76 5.10 -21.00 -0.33
CA GLU A 76 4.19 -21.22 -1.46
C GLU A 76 3.59 -19.90 -1.99
N GLU A 77 3.30 -18.96 -1.09
CA GLU A 77 2.87 -17.61 -1.50
C GLU A 77 3.98 -16.88 -2.28
N ILE A 78 5.23 -16.94 -1.82
CA ILE A 78 6.37 -16.38 -2.56
C ILE A 78 6.48 -17.01 -3.96
N ASN A 79 6.40 -18.35 -4.05
CA ASN A 79 6.46 -19.05 -5.33
C ASN A 79 5.33 -18.62 -6.27
N MET A 80 4.11 -18.47 -5.74
CA MET A 80 2.97 -18.00 -6.53
C MET A 80 3.22 -16.60 -7.14
N TYR A 81 3.77 -15.66 -6.37
CA TYR A 81 4.13 -14.32 -6.87
C TYR A 81 5.28 -14.35 -7.88
N GLU A 82 6.27 -15.25 -7.69
CA GLU A 82 7.35 -15.45 -8.65
C GLU A 82 6.85 -15.93 -10.03
N ASP A 83 5.76 -16.68 -10.05
CA ASP A 83 5.15 -17.22 -11.27
C ASP A 83 4.25 -16.22 -12.00
N ILE A 84 3.91 -15.10 -11.39
CA ILE A 84 3.08 -14.05 -12.00
C ILE A 84 3.98 -12.89 -12.46
N PRO A 85 4.29 -12.75 -13.77
CA PRO A 85 5.23 -11.74 -14.25
C PRO A 85 4.82 -10.29 -13.93
N GLU A 86 3.52 -9.99 -13.90
CA GLU A 86 2.99 -8.69 -13.53
C GLU A 86 3.34 -8.33 -12.07
N GLU A 87 3.12 -9.25 -11.13
CA GLU A 87 3.47 -9.03 -9.72
C GLU A 87 5.00 -8.98 -9.55
N LYS A 88 5.71 -9.88 -10.20
CA LYS A 88 7.17 -9.96 -10.12
C LYS A 88 7.87 -8.70 -10.59
N VAL A 89 7.39 -8.03 -11.64
CA VAL A 89 8.00 -6.78 -12.09
C VAL A 89 7.90 -5.67 -11.04
N HIS A 90 6.83 -5.64 -10.24
CA HIS A 90 6.68 -4.66 -9.17
C HIS A 90 7.65 -4.89 -8.01
N ASP A 91 7.93 -6.15 -7.67
CA ASP A 91 8.94 -6.51 -6.68
C ASP A 91 10.35 -6.08 -7.13
N ILE A 92 10.72 -6.43 -8.37
CA ILE A 92 12.00 -6.03 -8.97
C ILE A 92 12.09 -4.49 -9.02
N ASN A 93 11.00 -3.83 -9.37
CA ASN A 93 10.90 -2.39 -9.43
C ASN A 93 11.15 -1.75 -8.05
N SER A 94 10.54 -2.30 -7.01
CA SER A 94 10.75 -1.82 -5.64
C SER A 94 12.22 -1.91 -5.21
N ILE A 95 12.89 -3.03 -5.50
CA ILE A 95 14.31 -3.22 -5.15
C ILE A 95 15.23 -2.33 -5.97
N PHE A 96 14.92 -2.10 -7.24
CA PHE A 96 15.78 -1.36 -8.16
C PHE A 96 15.58 0.15 -8.08
N ALA A 97 14.32 0.62 -8.09
CA ALA A 97 14.01 2.02 -8.24
C ALA A 97 14.22 2.86 -6.96
N ILE A 98 14.25 2.19 -5.81
CA ILE A 98 14.50 2.85 -4.51
C ILE A 98 15.57 2.09 -3.71
N SER A 99 16.21 2.79 -2.79
CA SER A 99 17.11 2.22 -1.77
C SER A 99 16.59 2.53 -0.38
N GLY A 100 17.14 1.89 0.64
CA GLY A 100 16.69 2.00 2.02
C GLY A 100 15.70 0.90 2.39
N ASP A 101 15.09 1.00 3.56
CA ASP A 101 14.21 -0.05 4.09
C ASP A 101 12.97 -0.27 3.22
N GLN A 102 12.49 0.78 2.54
CA GLN A 102 11.34 0.74 1.66
C GLN A 102 11.57 -0.08 0.37
N ALA A 103 12.83 -0.38 0.03
CA ALA A 103 13.15 -1.26 -1.10
C ALA A 103 12.79 -2.73 -0.85
N ASN A 104 12.81 -3.17 0.42
CA ASN A 104 12.61 -4.57 0.78
C ASN A 104 11.22 -5.07 0.37
N ILE A 105 11.14 -6.30 -0.13
CA ILE A 105 9.88 -6.96 -0.47
C ILE A 105 9.14 -7.34 0.83
N VAL A 106 7.83 -7.09 0.90
CA VAL A 106 7.03 -7.37 2.10
C VAL A 106 7.00 -8.87 2.42
N LEU A 107 6.89 -9.73 1.42
CA LEU A 107 6.94 -11.19 1.61
C LEU A 107 8.33 -11.69 2.02
N GLY A 108 9.37 -10.91 1.79
CA GLY A 108 10.75 -11.35 1.99
C GLY A 108 11.24 -12.31 0.91
N SER A 109 12.15 -13.18 1.28
CA SER A 109 12.69 -14.24 0.43
C SER A 109 12.54 -15.60 1.13
N ILE A 110 12.61 -16.68 0.36
CA ILE A 110 12.62 -18.07 0.90
C ILE A 110 13.71 -18.24 1.96
N GLU A 111 14.88 -17.63 1.73
CA GLU A 111 15.99 -17.67 2.68
C GLU A 111 15.66 -16.94 3.98
N SER A 112 15.10 -15.71 3.89
CA SER A 112 14.72 -14.93 5.08
C SER A 112 13.62 -15.64 5.87
N VAL A 113 12.61 -16.20 5.20
CA VAL A 113 11.51 -16.95 5.86
C VAL A 113 12.04 -18.19 6.57
N ASN A 114 12.92 -18.96 5.94
CA ASN A 114 13.55 -20.13 6.56
C ASN A 114 14.43 -19.75 7.77
N GLY A 115 15.05 -18.56 7.75
CA GLY A 115 15.88 -18.05 8.83
C GLY A 115 15.10 -17.60 10.08
N ILE A 116 13.79 -17.39 9.99
CA ILE A 116 12.97 -16.99 11.14
C ILE A 116 12.78 -18.20 12.06
N ASN A 117 13.12 -18.05 13.33
CA ASN A 117 12.77 -18.98 14.40
C ASN A 117 11.80 -18.33 15.37
N ARG A 118 11.28 -19.10 16.33
CA ARG A 118 10.32 -18.61 17.31
C ARG A 118 10.89 -17.46 18.16
N GLU A 119 12.15 -17.51 18.52
CA GLU A 119 12.80 -16.48 19.34
C GLU A 119 12.84 -15.13 18.60
N ILE A 120 13.26 -15.12 17.33
CA ILE A 120 13.25 -13.93 16.46
C ILE A 120 11.84 -13.36 16.32
N LEU A 121 10.84 -14.22 16.09
CA LEU A 121 9.45 -13.80 15.94
C LEU A 121 8.90 -13.16 17.21
N VAL A 122 9.10 -13.79 18.36
CA VAL A 122 8.63 -13.30 19.67
C VAL A 122 9.36 -12.00 20.06
N ASP A 123 10.66 -11.93 19.82
CA ASP A 123 11.43 -10.70 20.06
C ASP A 123 10.91 -9.55 19.19
N TYR A 124 10.70 -9.79 17.88
CA TYR A 124 10.10 -8.80 16.99
C TYR A 124 8.72 -8.34 17.46
N PHE A 125 7.85 -9.29 17.83
CA PHE A 125 6.52 -8.98 18.36
C PHE A 125 6.61 -8.10 19.61
N ASN A 126 7.42 -8.47 20.58
CA ASN A 126 7.58 -7.72 21.83
C ASN A 126 8.13 -6.31 21.63
N ARG A 127 8.99 -6.10 20.63
CA ARG A 127 9.58 -4.78 20.34
C ARG A 127 8.65 -3.87 19.52
N LYS A 128 7.83 -4.44 18.64
CA LYS A 128 7.04 -3.65 17.68
C LYS A 128 5.58 -3.50 18.06
N TYR A 129 5.00 -4.48 18.76
CA TYR A 129 3.59 -4.45 19.17
C TYR A 129 3.47 -3.86 20.59
N THR A 130 3.74 -2.58 20.69
CA THR A 130 3.73 -1.80 21.94
C THR A 130 2.64 -0.72 21.88
N PRO A 131 2.08 -0.26 23.02
CA PRO A 131 1.03 0.76 23.03
C PRO A 131 1.39 2.04 22.26
N ASP A 132 2.64 2.46 22.31
CA ASP A 132 3.11 3.67 21.63
C ASP A 132 3.24 3.49 20.11
N ASN A 133 3.19 2.25 19.60
CA ASN A 133 3.30 1.90 18.18
C ASN A 133 2.01 1.30 17.60
N MET A 134 0.89 1.41 18.32
CA MET A 134 -0.40 0.85 17.89
C MET A 134 -1.49 1.90 17.89
N VAL A 135 -2.40 1.79 16.94
CA VAL A 135 -3.61 2.58 16.86
C VAL A 135 -4.81 1.65 16.73
N ILE A 136 -5.79 1.81 17.61
CA ILE A 136 -7.07 1.12 17.53
C ILE A 136 -8.08 2.08 16.91
N SER A 137 -8.74 1.65 15.84
CA SER A 137 -9.74 2.44 15.13
C SER A 137 -11.03 1.64 15.00
N LEU A 138 -12.14 2.30 15.28
CA LEU A 138 -13.47 1.71 15.13
C LEU A 138 -14.37 2.65 14.33
N ALA A 139 -15.24 2.08 13.52
CA ALA A 139 -16.28 2.83 12.80
C ALA A 139 -17.56 2.00 12.71
N GLY A 140 -18.68 2.58 13.09
CA GLY A 140 -19.97 1.90 13.06
C GLY A 140 -20.91 2.43 14.13
N ASN A 141 -22.01 1.72 14.33
CA ASN A 141 -22.97 2.03 15.40
C ASN A 141 -22.52 1.37 16.71
N MET A 142 -22.08 2.17 17.68
CA MET A 142 -21.57 1.67 18.97
C MET A 142 -21.80 2.67 20.11
N ASP A 143 -21.87 2.17 21.33
CA ASP A 143 -21.74 2.98 22.53
C ASP A 143 -20.24 3.19 22.83
N ILE A 144 -19.78 4.43 22.59
CA ILE A 144 -18.36 4.78 22.70
C ILE A 144 -17.83 4.53 24.11
N LYS A 145 -18.63 4.85 25.17
CA LYS A 145 -18.19 4.66 26.54
C LYS A 145 -17.98 3.17 26.85
N LYS A 146 -18.98 2.34 26.52
CA LYS A 146 -18.89 0.89 26.70
C LYS A 146 -17.68 0.30 25.97
N VAL A 147 -17.42 0.73 24.72
CA VAL A 147 -16.28 0.28 23.94
C VAL A 147 -14.96 0.70 24.58
N MET A 148 -14.86 1.95 25.06
CA MET A 148 -13.64 2.41 25.74
C MET A 148 -13.38 1.62 27.01
N ASP A 149 -14.41 1.38 27.84
CA ASP A 149 -14.28 0.56 29.05
C ASP A 149 -13.80 -0.87 28.71
N MET A 150 -14.33 -1.48 27.64
CA MET A 150 -13.88 -2.82 27.20
C MET A 150 -12.43 -2.82 26.69
N LEU A 151 -12.01 -1.82 25.96
CA LEU A 151 -10.63 -1.69 25.47
C LEU A 151 -9.64 -1.45 26.63
N GLU A 152 -10.00 -0.63 27.62
CA GLU A 152 -9.20 -0.44 28.84
C GLU A 152 -9.05 -1.76 29.63
N ASP A 153 -10.13 -2.54 29.75
CA ASP A 153 -10.12 -3.82 30.47
C ASP A 153 -9.32 -4.92 29.74
N THR A 154 -9.05 -4.74 28.45
CA THR A 154 -8.33 -5.69 27.60
C THR A 154 -6.99 -5.14 27.13
N MET A 155 -6.98 -4.37 26.05
CA MET A 155 -5.79 -3.81 25.42
C MET A 155 -5.03 -2.82 26.32
N GLY A 156 -5.73 -2.14 27.24
CA GLY A 156 -5.12 -1.26 28.25
C GLY A 156 -4.17 -1.98 29.20
N LYS A 157 -4.19 -3.32 29.24
CA LYS A 157 -3.25 -4.14 30.03
C LYS A 157 -1.92 -4.41 29.33
N ILE A 158 -1.74 -3.98 28.07
CA ILE A 158 -0.47 -4.12 27.38
C ILE A 158 0.55 -3.23 28.08
N GLU A 159 1.62 -3.84 28.59
CA GLU A 159 2.68 -3.10 29.27
C GLU A 159 3.34 -2.11 28.32
N LYS A 160 3.51 -0.87 28.81
CA LYS A 160 4.25 0.14 28.08
C LYS A 160 5.74 -0.22 28.12
N LYS A 161 6.28 -0.55 26.95
CA LYS A 161 7.73 -0.77 26.75
C LYS A 161 8.25 0.34 25.85
N GLU A 162 9.50 0.73 26.02
CA GLU A 162 10.15 1.65 25.09
C GLU A 162 10.19 0.99 23.72
N THR A 163 9.56 1.65 22.74
CA THR A 163 9.64 1.22 21.35
C THR A 163 11.08 1.43 20.87
N GLN A 164 11.77 0.35 20.57
CA GLN A 164 13.11 0.47 19.99
C GLN A 164 12.99 0.93 18.54
N THR A 165 13.53 2.11 18.26
CA THR A 165 13.73 2.57 16.89
C THR A 165 14.89 1.80 16.27
N ASN A 166 14.67 1.20 15.11
CA ASN A 166 15.78 0.67 14.32
C ASN A 166 16.59 1.84 13.74
N GLU A 167 17.85 1.59 13.38
CA GLU A 167 18.56 2.51 12.48
C GLU A 167 17.73 2.64 11.19
N GLU A 168 17.32 3.86 10.88
CA GLU A 168 16.58 4.14 9.66
C GLU A 168 17.60 4.29 8.51
N PHE A 169 17.43 3.51 7.45
CA PHE A 169 18.20 3.69 6.21
C PHE A 169 17.39 4.62 5.30
N PRO A 170 17.84 5.86 5.08
CA PRO A 170 17.07 6.85 4.36
C PRO A 170 16.78 6.39 2.93
N MET A 171 15.54 6.62 2.51
CA MET A 171 15.09 6.32 1.15
C MET A 171 15.80 7.21 0.14
N THR A 172 16.34 6.61 -0.91
CA THR A 172 16.82 7.32 -2.11
C THR A 172 16.17 6.75 -3.36
N ILE A 173 16.06 7.59 -4.40
CA ILE A 173 15.52 7.19 -5.69
C ILE A 173 16.68 6.92 -6.62
N ASN A 174 16.66 5.74 -7.24
CA ASN A 174 17.67 5.33 -8.20
C ASN A 174 17.16 5.61 -9.62
N SER A 175 18.06 6.02 -10.50
CA SER A 175 17.79 6.15 -11.94
C SER A 175 18.47 5.04 -12.73
N GLY A 176 18.06 4.85 -13.97
CA GLY A 176 18.64 3.86 -14.87
C GLY A 176 17.65 2.78 -15.33
N GLU A 177 18.18 1.67 -15.81
CA GLU A 177 17.39 0.59 -16.38
C GLU A 177 17.75 -0.75 -15.77
N LYS A 178 16.72 -1.54 -15.44
CA LYS A 178 16.84 -2.92 -14.99
C LYS A 178 16.03 -3.83 -15.90
N ILE A 179 16.70 -4.70 -16.62
CA ILE A 179 16.08 -5.70 -17.49
C ILE A 179 16.24 -7.08 -16.85
N LEU A 180 15.11 -7.79 -16.70
CA LEU A 180 15.09 -9.21 -16.37
C LEU A 180 14.49 -9.98 -17.56
N LYS A 181 15.35 -10.71 -18.27
CA LYS A 181 14.89 -11.56 -19.37
C LYS A 181 14.18 -12.79 -18.82
N LYS A 182 12.94 -12.96 -19.21
CA LYS A 182 12.10 -14.13 -18.90
C LYS A 182 11.24 -14.42 -20.11
N ASP A 183 11.09 -15.70 -20.46
CA ASP A 183 10.17 -16.13 -21.50
C ASP A 183 8.73 -15.92 -21.02
N THR A 184 8.10 -14.86 -21.51
CA THR A 184 6.73 -14.45 -21.18
C THR A 184 6.01 -13.95 -22.43
N ASN A 185 4.69 -14.12 -22.46
CA ASN A 185 3.86 -13.67 -23.58
C ASN A 185 3.81 -12.13 -23.71
N GLN A 186 4.07 -11.42 -22.62
CA GLN A 186 4.08 -9.97 -22.57
C GLN A 186 5.38 -9.46 -21.92
N VAL A 187 5.73 -8.23 -22.27
CA VAL A 187 6.73 -7.46 -21.55
C VAL A 187 6.02 -6.60 -20.50
N HIS A 188 6.41 -6.75 -19.25
CA HIS A 188 5.92 -5.99 -18.11
C HIS A 188 6.90 -4.85 -17.82
N LEU A 189 6.39 -3.65 -17.82
CA LEU A 189 7.20 -2.43 -17.78
C LEU A 189 6.74 -1.52 -16.65
N CYS A 190 7.68 -1.11 -15.77
CA CYS A 190 7.48 -0.04 -14.81
C CYS A 190 8.37 1.15 -15.22
N ILE A 191 7.75 2.31 -15.42
CA ILE A 191 8.41 3.59 -15.69
C ILE A 191 8.24 4.46 -14.48
N ASN A 192 9.34 4.86 -13.86
CA ASN A 192 9.32 5.54 -12.59
C ASN A 192 9.82 6.98 -12.70
N THR A 193 9.33 7.78 -11.78
CA THR A 193 9.88 9.09 -11.45
C THR A 193 9.75 9.34 -9.95
N LYS A 194 10.33 10.46 -9.50
CA LYS A 194 10.30 10.86 -8.10
C LYS A 194 8.87 11.01 -7.60
N GLY A 195 8.55 10.28 -6.54
CA GLY A 195 7.35 10.46 -5.75
C GLY A 195 7.56 11.43 -4.59
N ILE A 196 6.71 11.35 -3.61
CA ILE A 196 6.63 12.32 -2.51
C ILE A 196 6.28 11.61 -1.20
N SER A 197 6.71 12.20 -0.09
CA SER A 197 6.26 11.75 1.23
C SER A 197 4.74 11.94 1.36
N TYR A 198 4.07 11.01 2.07
CA TYR A 198 2.67 11.22 2.40
C TYR A 198 2.44 12.42 3.35
N LEU A 199 3.49 12.93 3.99
CA LEU A 199 3.46 14.13 4.84
C LEU A 199 3.47 15.43 4.03
N ASP A 200 3.91 15.39 2.77
CA ASP A 200 4.08 16.58 1.94
C ASP A 200 2.72 17.19 1.53
N GLU A 201 2.68 18.51 1.47
CA GLU A 201 1.47 19.26 1.11
C GLU A 201 1.11 19.09 -0.37
N ASP A 202 2.09 18.83 -1.24
CA ASP A 202 1.88 18.65 -2.68
C ASP A 202 1.28 17.28 -3.06
N ARG A 203 1.07 16.34 -2.12
CA ARG A 203 0.65 14.94 -2.40
C ARG A 203 -0.61 14.81 -3.27
N TYR A 204 -1.59 15.70 -3.14
CA TYR A 204 -2.79 15.67 -3.98
C TYR A 204 -2.52 16.16 -5.40
N LYS A 205 -1.57 17.08 -5.58
CA LYS A 205 -1.12 17.53 -6.90
C LYS A 205 -0.47 16.37 -7.67
N TYR A 206 0.37 15.57 -6.99
CA TYR A 206 0.93 14.34 -7.56
C TYR A 206 -0.17 13.36 -7.94
N SER A 207 -1.10 13.11 -7.03
CA SER A 207 -2.22 12.20 -7.29
C SER A 207 -3.04 12.64 -8.51
N ILE A 208 -3.30 13.93 -8.68
CA ILE A 208 -4.00 14.49 -9.83
C ILE A 208 -3.20 14.29 -11.13
N ILE A 209 -1.89 14.57 -11.12
CA ILE A 209 -1.02 14.37 -12.30
C ILE A 209 -1.09 12.92 -12.77
N PHE A 210 -0.88 11.97 -11.85
CA PHE A 210 -0.86 10.55 -12.21
C PHE A 210 -2.25 10.00 -12.55
N ASN A 211 -3.31 10.55 -11.99
CA ASN A 211 -4.68 10.26 -12.40
C ASN A 211 -4.95 10.72 -13.83
N ILE A 212 -4.50 11.91 -14.22
CA ILE A 212 -4.64 12.43 -15.59
C ILE A 212 -3.78 11.62 -16.57
N LEU A 213 -2.60 11.18 -16.16
CA LEU A 213 -1.70 10.40 -17.01
C LEU A 213 -2.22 8.98 -17.28
N ALA A 214 -2.55 8.22 -16.24
CA ALA A 214 -2.90 6.80 -16.36
C ALA A 214 -3.82 6.27 -15.24
N GLY A 215 -4.70 7.11 -14.67
CA GLY A 215 -5.56 6.72 -13.56
C GLY A 215 -6.91 6.13 -13.97
N ASN A 216 -7.32 6.23 -15.24
CA ASN A 216 -8.63 5.81 -15.71
C ASN A 216 -8.67 5.70 -17.25
N MET A 217 -9.81 5.20 -17.78
CA MET A 217 -9.98 5.01 -19.24
C MET A 217 -9.91 6.31 -20.05
N SER A 218 -10.19 7.46 -19.47
CA SER A 218 -10.10 8.76 -20.18
C SER A 218 -8.76 9.47 -19.96
N SER A 219 -7.80 8.83 -19.31
CA SER A 219 -6.46 9.36 -19.07
C SER A 219 -5.63 9.38 -20.36
N ARG A 220 -4.65 10.26 -20.41
CA ARG A 220 -3.86 10.52 -21.63
C ARG A 220 -3.17 9.27 -22.17
N LEU A 221 -2.49 8.52 -21.30
CA LEU A 221 -1.74 7.33 -21.71
C LEU A 221 -2.67 6.17 -22.06
N PHE A 222 -3.79 6.01 -21.35
CA PHE A 222 -4.76 4.99 -21.71
C PHE A 222 -5.29 5.23 -23.12
N GLN A 223 -5.67 6.46 -23.44
CA GLN A 223 -6.14 6.81 -24.79
C GLN A 223 -5.05 6.61 -25.85
N LYS A 224 -3.86 7.21 -25.66
CA LYS A 224 -2.79 7.21 -26.68
C LYS A 224 -2.15 5.83 -26.91
N ILE A 225 -2.02 5.02 -25.86
CA ILE A 225 -1.30 3.74 -25.91
C ILE A 225 -2.25 2.59 -26.17
N ARG A 226 -3.38 2.53 -25.45
CA ARG A 226 -4.30 1.41 -25.55
C ARG A 226 -5.35 1.62 -26.61
N GLU A 227 -6.11 2.73 -26.56
CA GLU A 227 -7.26 2.93 -27.45
C GLU A 227 -6.83 3.30 -28.88
N ASP A 228 -5.95 4.29 -29.05
CA ASP A 228 -5.57 4.79 -30.37
C ASP A 228 -4.59 3.87 -31.11
N ARG A 229 -3.68 3.22 -30.40
CA ARG A 229 -2.55 2.50 -31.01
C ARG A 229 -2.50 1.01 -30.69
N GLY A 230 -3.24 0.54 -29.68
CA GLY A 230 -3.27 -0.88 -29.28
C GLY A 230 -1.91 -1.43 -28.83
N LEU A 231 -1.00 -0.57 -28.30
CA LEU A 231 0.36 -0.97 -27.93
C LEU A 231 0.43 -1.69 -26.57
N ALA A 232 -0.55 -1.51 -25.71
CA ALA A 232 -0.61 -2.17 -24.41
C ALA A 232 -2.06 -2.55 -24.08
N TYR A 233 -2.25 -3.73 -23.48
CA TYR A 233 -3.55 -4.13 -22.94
C TYR A 233 -3.84 -3.48 -21.58
N SER A 234 -2.85 -3.45 -20.74
CA SER A 234 -2.94 -2.84 -19.41
C SER A 234 -2.00 -1.64 -19.32
N ILE A 235 -2.52 -0.51 -18.85
CA ILE A 235 -1.72 0.66 -18.48
C ILE A 235 -2.40 1.36 -17.31
N TYR A 236 -1.63 1.61 -16.26
CA TYR A 236 -2.10 2.31 -15.06
C TYR A 236 -0.94 2.99 -14.34
N SER A 237 -1.28 3.89 -13.44
CA SER A 237 -0.31 4.54 -12.55
C SER A 237 -0.62 4.26 -11.09
N TYR A 238 0.42 4.20 -10.28
CA TYR A 238 0.31 4.16 -8.84
C TYR A 238 1.43 4.94 -8.17
N MET A 239 1.20 5.31 -6.92
CA MET A 239 2.18 6.00 -6.10
C MET A 239 2.47 5.18 -4.86
N SER A 240 3.74 4.94 -4.59
CA SER A 240 4.24 4.39 -3.34
C SER A 240 4.77 5.55 -2.51
N ASN A 241 3.94 6.04 -1.58
CA ASN A 241 4.29 7.15 -0.71
C ASN A 241 4.65 6.62 0.67
N PHE A 242 5.81 7.00 1.16
CA PHE A 242 6.36 6.65 2.46
C PHE A 242 6.57 7.90 3.30
N LYS A 243 6.95 7.72 4.56
CA LYS A 243 7.26 8.83 5.46
C LYS A 243 8.38 9.72 4.91
N GLU A 244 9.42 9.13 4.35
CA GLU A 244 10.63 9.84 3.91
C GLU A 244 10.60 10.30 2.45
N GLY A 245 9.72 9.77 1.63
CA GLY A 245 9.65 10.07 0.22
C GLY A 245 8.65 9.19 -0.51
N GLY A 246 8.86 8.98 -1.81
CA GLY A 246 7.97 8.13 -2.59
C GLY A 246 8.47 7.87 -3.99
N LEU A 247 7.78 6.97 -4.67
CA LEU A 247 7.98 6.61 -6.06
C LEU A 247 6.65 6.73 -6.80
N CYS A 248 6.65 7.37 -7.95
CA CYS A 248 5.53 7.38 -8.87
C CYS A 248 5.85 6.45 -10.03
N THR A 249 4.97 5.49 -10.29
CA THR A 249 5.17 4.45 -11.29
C THR A 249 4.02 4.45 -12.31
N ILE A 250 4.36 4.34 -13.58
CA ILE A 250 3.45 3.97 -14.66
C ILE A 250 3.81 2.54 -15.06
N TYR A 251 2.84 1.65 -14.94
CA TYR A 251 2.95 0.28 -15.40
C TYR A 251 2.31 0.12 -16.77
N ALA A 252 2.92 -0.71 -17.63
CA ALA A 252 2.32 -1.17 -18.88
C ALA A 252 2.65 -2.63 -19.18
N GLY A 253 1.62 -3.42 -19.55
CA GLY A 253 1.75 -4.75 -20.14
C GLY A 253 1.67 -4.64 -21.66
N THR A 254 2.78 -4.92 -22.37
CA THR A 254 2.94 -4.67 -23.81
C THR A 254 3.64 -5.84 -24.51
N THR A 255 4.01 -5.67 -25.77
CA THR A 255 4.77 -6.67 -26.55
C THR A 255 6.26 -6.34 -26.59
N SER A 256 7.12 -7.35 -26.89
CA SER A 256 8.57 -7.14 -26.99
C SER A 256 8.98 -6.15 -28.09
N LYS A 257 8.17 -6.00 -29.12
CA LYS A 257 8.43 -5.01 -30.20
C LYS A 257 7.98 -3.59 -29.87
N ASP A 258 7.01 -3.43 -28.94
CA ASP A 258 6.32 -2.16 -28.71
C ASP A 258 6.78 -1.44 -27.43
N TYR A 259 7.48 -2.12 -26.50
CA TYR A 259 7.81 -1.54 -25.19
C TYR A 259 8.63 -0.24 -25.28
N LYS A 260 9.55 -0.11 -26.25
CA LYS A 260 10.34 1.11 -26.44
C LYS A 260 9.48 2.29 -26.89
N GLU A 261 8.48 2.03 -27.73
CA GLU A 261 7.53 3.06 -28.15
C GLU A 261 6.60 3.47 -27.00
N VAL A 262 6.19 2.53 -26.14
CA VAL A 262 5.45 2.83 -24.91
C VAL A 262 6.25 3.75 -23.99
N ILE A 263 7.51 3.45 -23.73
CA ILE A 263 8.39 4.32 -22.93
C ILE A 263 8.47 5.73 -23.54
N LYS A 264 8.68 5.82 -24.83
CA LYS A 264 8.77 7.09 -25.55
C LYS A 264 7.50 7.93 -25.38
N ILE A 265 6.32 7.33 -25.56
CA ILE A 265 5.02 8.03 -25.40
C ILE A 265 4.85 8.54 -23.97
N VAL A 266 5.21 7.73 -22.97
CA VAL A 266 5.14 8.16 -21.55
C VAL A 266 6.03 9.37 -21.30
N LEU A 267 7.26 9.36 -21.79
CA LEU A 267 8.19 10.49 -21.63
C LEU A 267 7.73 11.74 -22.40
N GLU A 268 7.13 11.58 -23.56
CA GLU A 268 6.51 12.69 -24.32
C GLU A 268 5.36 13.33 -23.52
N GLU A 269 4.53 12.54 -22.83
CA GLU A 269 3.48 13.06 -21.96
C GLU A 269 4.03 13.78 -20.72
N PHE A 270 5.12 13.30 -20.14
CA PHE A 270 5.79 14.01 -19.06
C PHE A 270 6.27 15.38 -19.51
N ASP A 271 6.91 15.45 -20.70
CA ASP A 271 7.38 16.72 -21.26
C ASP A 271 6.21 17.63 -21.66
N GLU A 272 5.12 17.08 -22.17
CA GLU A 272 3.90 17.83 -22.50
C GLU A 272 3.30 18.52 -21.26
N ILE A 273 3.17 17.81 -20.14
CA ILE A 273 2.66 18.41 -18.90
C ILE A 273 3.61 19.48 -18.36
N LYS A 274 4.91 19.28 -18.46
CA LYS A 274 5.90 20.31 -18.05
C LYS A 274 5.78 21.58 -18.87
N GLN A 275 5.62 21.46 -20.18
CA GLN A 275 5.59 22.60 -21.11
C GLN A 275 4.24 23.32 -21.08
N ASN A 276 3.16 22.57 -21.20
CA ASN A 276 1.82 23.09 -21.47
C ASN A 276 0.85 22.94 -20.29
N SER A 277 1.25 22.22 -19.23
CA SER A 277 0.37 21.86 -18.11
C SER A 277 -0.74 20.89 -18.53
N VAL A 278 -1.77 20.79 -17.72
CA VAL A 278 -3.02 20.10 -18.02
C VAL A 278 -4.08 21.12 -18.40
N THR A 279 -5.11 20.69 -19.11
CA THR A 279 -6.27 21.54 -19.39
C THR A 279 -7.17 21.65 -18.16
N GLU A 280 -7.92 22.74 -18.04
CA GLU A 280 -8.92 22.91 -16.96
C GLU A 280 -9.93 21.75 -16.93
N LYS A 281 -10.32 21.24 -18.12
CA LYS A 281 -11.22 20.10 -18.22
C LYS A 281 -10.63 18.79 -17.66
N GLU A 282 -9.34 18.53 -17.87
CA GLU A 282 -8.65 17.37 -17.28
C GLU A 282 -8.52 17.53 -15.77
N LEU A 283 -8.17 18.71 -15.30
CA LEU A 283 -8.05 19.05 -13.89
C LEU A 283 -9.40 18.83 -13.16
N GLU A 284 -10.47 19.43 -13.66
CA GLU A 284 -11.81 19.29 -13.08
C GLU A 284 -12.29 17.82 -13.08
N ARG A 285 -12.05 17.10 -14.17
CA ARG A 285 -12.39 15.66 -14.23
C ARG A 285 -11.65 14.87 -13.15
N SER A 286 -10.36 15.12 -12.96
CA SER A 286 -9.54 14.44 -11.95
C SER A 286 -9.99 14.78 -10.53
N LYS A 287 -10.27 16.06 -10.24
CA LYS A 287 -10.85 16.48 -8.96
C LYS A 287 -12.17 15.77 -8.67
N ASN A 288 -13.10 15.77 -9.62
CA ASN A 288 -14.38 15.10 -9.49
C ASN A 288 -14.25 13.60 -9.20
N GLN A 289 -13.30 12.91 -9.85
CA GLN A 289 -13.03 11.50 -9.57
C GLN A 289 -12.50 11.28 -8.16
N PHE A 290 -11.59 12.13 -7.70
CA PHE A 290 -11.07 12.07 -6.33
C PHE A 290 -12.18 12.25 -5.29
N LEU A 291 -12.98 13.30 -5.45
CA LEU A 291 -14.07 13.60 -4.53
C LEU A 291 -15.13 12.51 -4.53
N SER A 292 -15.49 11.99 -5.71
CA SER A 292 -16.43 10.87 -5.83
C SER A 292 -15.91 9.60 -5.17
N SER A 293 -14.67 9.21 -5.45
CA SER A 293 -14.05 8.02 -4.84
C SER A 293 -13.95 8.12 -3.34
N MET A 294 -13.61 9.31 -2.82
CA MET A 294 -13.60 9.58 -1.39
C MET A 294 -14.99 9.46 -0.78
N THR A 295 -16.01 10.04 -1.43
CA THR A 295 -17.40 10.01 -0.96
C THR A 295 -17.92 8.57 -0.91
N PHE A 296 -17.75 7.81 -2.00
CA PHE A 296 -18.13 6.39 -2.03
C PHE A 296 -17.39 5.54 -0.99
N GLY A 297 -16.11 5.81 -0.77
CA GLY A 297 -15.35 5.14 0.28
C GLY A 297 -15.90 5.41 1.69
N LEU A 298 -16.47 6.58 1.93
CA LEU A 298 -17.04 6.95 3.22
C LEU A 298 -18.41 6.31 3.52
N GLU A 299 -19.07 5.69 2.56
CA GLU A 299 -20.29 4.91 2.80
C GLU A 299 -19.99 3.57 3.48
N ASN A 300 -18.78 3.08 3.38
CA ASN A 300 -18.35 1.81 3.97
C ASN A 300 -17.66 2.04 5.33
N SER A 301 -18.15 1.36 6.38
CA SER A 301 -17.59 1.46 7.74
C SER A 301 -16.10 1.04 7.80
N ARG A 302 -15.70 -0.01 7.06
CA ARG A 302 -14.29 -0.45 6.97
C ARG A 302 -13.39 0.65 6.40
N SER A 303 -13.82 1.29 5.32
CA SER A 303 -13.06 2.39 4.70
C SER A 303 -12.93 3.59 5.63
N ARG A 304 -14.00 3.92 6.39
CA ARG A 304 -13.96 4.96 7.44
C ARG A 304 -12.97 4.60 8.54
N MET A 305 -13.02 3.38 9.04
CA MET A 305 -12.12 2.87 10.07
C MET A 305 -10.66 2.95 9.61
N SER A 306 -10.35 2.41 8.42
CA SER A 306 -9.00 2.44 7.86
C SER A 306 -8.49 3.86 7.63
N ARG A 307 -9.35 4.76 7.15
CA ARG A 307 -9.01 6.18 6.97
C ARG A 307 -8.63 6.86 8.27
N LEU A 308 -9.38 6.61 9.35
CA LEU A 308 -9.08 7.16 10.68
C LEU A 308 -7.73 6.65 11.20
N ALA A 309 -7.52 5.32 11.15
CA ALA A 309 -6.26 4.70 11.57
C ALA A 309 -5.07 5.25 10.78
N ASN A 310 -5.14 5.22 9.45
CA ASN A 310 -4.06 5.69 8.58
C ASN A 310 -3.79 7.20 8.77
N SER A 311 -4.85 8.01 8.93
CA SER A 311 -4.67 9.43 9.19
C SER A 311 -3.91 9.68 10.49
N TYR A 312 -4.25 8.94 11.56
CA TYR A 312 -3.58 9.12 12.84
C TYR A 312 -2.15 8.58 12.83
N LEU A 313 -1.92 7.41 12.24
CA LEU A 313 -0.57 6.82 12.09
C LEU A 313 0.35 7.73 11.27
N SER A 314 -0.16 8.28 10.16
CA SER A 314 0.65 9.10 9.26
C SER A 314 0.90 10.52 9.78
N TYR A 315 -0.11 11.16 10.38
CA TYR A 315 -0.07 12.59 10.69
C TYR A 315 -0.10 12.90 12.19
N GLY A 316 -0.24 11.91 13.07
CA GLY A 316 -0.48 12.12 14.51
C GLY A 316 -1.82 12.81 14.83
N LYS A 317 -2.68 12.98 13.83
CA LYS A 317 -4.00 13.62 13.93
C LYS A 317 -4.94 13.15 12.83
N ILE A 318 -6.24 13.28 13.08
CA ILE A 318 -7.25 12.97 12.08
C ILE A 318 -7.45 14.21 11.20
N LYS A 319 -7.19 14.06 9.90
CA LYS A 319 -7.50 15.08 8.90
C LYS A 319 -8.98 15.01 8.54
N THR A 320 -9.70 16.15 8.63
CA THR A 320 -11.11 16.19 8.29
C THR A 320 -11.34 16.02 6.79
N ILE A 321 -12.54 15.58 6.44
CA ILE A 321 -12.95 15.41 5.04
C ILE A 321 -13.02 16.76 4.35
N GLU A 322 -13.61 17.76 5.03
CA GLU A 322 -13.79 19.12 4.54
C GLU A 322 -12.44 19.75 4.17
N LYS A 323 -11.43 19.58 5.04
CA LYS A 323 -10.08 20.07 4.75
C LYS A 323 -9.44 19.36 3.56
N THR A 324 -9.71 18.07 3.39
CA THR A 324 -9.22 17.32 2.22
C THR A 324 -9.88 17.81 0.93
N ILE A 325 -11.19 18.07 0.96
CA ILE A 325 -11.94 18.63 -0.17
C ILE A 325 -11.37 20.01 -0.54
N GLU A 326 -11.23 20.90 0.45
CA GLU A 326 -10.69 22.25 0.25
C GLU A 326 -9.29 22.22 -0.41
N GLU A 327 -8.39 21.34 0.05
CA GLU A 327 -7.06 21.21 -0.53
C GLU A 327 -7.10 20.75 -1.99
N ILE A 328 -8.00 19.82 -2.36
CA ILE A 328 -8.15 19.34 -3.73
C ILE A 328 -8.78 20.41 -4.62
N GLU A 329 -9.84 21.07 -4.15
CA GLU A 329 -10.55 22.09 -4.92
C GLU A 329 -9.67 23.31 -5.25
N ASN A 330 -8.76 23.68 -4.35
CA ASN A 330 -7.87 24.82 -4.53
C ASN A 330 -6.69 24.54 -5.51
N ILE A 331 -6.49 23.32 -6.00
CA ILE A 331 -5.42 23.03 -6.94
C ILE A 331 -5.73 23.63 -8.31
N SER A 332 -4.77 24.35 -8.87
CA SER A 332 -4.85 24.99 -10.19
C SER A 332 -3.95 24.30 -11.22
N CYS A 333 -4.19 24.55 -12.51
CA CYS A 333 -3.30 24.10 -13.59
C CYS A 333 -1.86 24.63 -13.43
N LYS A 334 -1.68 25.80 -12.81
CA LYS A 334 -0.36 26.33 -12.48
C LYS A 334 0.36 25.47 -11.45
N ASP A 335 -0.33 25.05 -10.38
CA ASP A 335 0.24 24.16 -9.36
C ASP A 335 0.67 22.82 -9.96
N ILE A 336 -0.15 22.25 -10.86
CA ILE A 336 0.18 21.02 -11.58
C ILE A 336 1.46 21.20 -12.41
N LYS A 337 1.59 22.31 -13.15
CA LYS A 337 2.79 22.61 -13.94
C LYS A 337 4.03 22.75 -13.06
N GLU A 338 3.91 23.43 -11.92
CA GLU A 338 5.02 23.62 -10.99
C GLU A 338 5.52 22.28 -10.44
N VAL A 339 4.60 21.40 -10.03
CA VAL A 339 4.96 20.06 -9.56
C VAL A 339 5.54 19.22 -10.70
N ALA A 340 4.94 19.21 -11.89
CA ALA A 340 5.46 18.48 -13.04
C ALA A 340 6.91 18.83 -13.37
N ASN A 341 7.28 20.12 -13.27
CA ASN A 341 8.66 20.56 -13.48
C ASN A 341 9.64 20.06 -12.39
N LYS A 342 9.15 19.79 -11.17
CA LYS A 342 9.97 19.24 -10.09
C LYS A 342 10.21 17.74 -10.25
N ILE A 343 9.24 16.99 -10.78
CA ILE A 343 9.27 15.52 -10.76
C ILE A 343 9.68 14.89 -12.08
N PHE A 344 9.34 15.51 -13.21
CA PHE A 344 9.68 14.97 -14.52
C PHE A 344 11.07 15.45 -14.96
N SER A 345 12.09 14.86 -14.32
CA SER A 345 13.50 15.07 -14.65
C SER A 345 14.19 13.75 -14.91
N LYS A 346 15.08 13.70 -15.92
CA LYS A 346 15.81 12.50 -16.33
C LYS A 346 16.63 11.87 -15.19
N GLU A 347 17.02 12.65 -14.21
CA GLU A 347 17.77 12.17 -13.04
C GLU A 347 16.95 11.25 -12.14
N TYR A 348 15.60 11.31 -12.24
CA TYR A 348 14.69 10.49 -11.46
C TYR A 348 14.07 9.31 -12.25
N TYR A 349 14.36 9.24 -13.57
CA TYR A 349 13.74 8.19 -14.37
C TYR A 349 14.43 6.85 -14.18
N SER A 350 13.66 5.87 -13.84
CA SER A 350 14.10 4.47 -13.87
C SER A 350 13.10 3.58 -14.57
N TYR A 351 13.62 2.53 -15.18
CA TYR A 351 12.84 1.59 -15.98
C TYR A 351 13.11 0.19 -15.49
N THR A 352 12.05 -0.52 -15.12
CA THR A 352 12.14 -1.94 -14.79
C THR A 352 11.37 -2.72 -15.84
N ILE A 353 12.03 -3.65 -16.50
CA ILE A 353 11.51 -4.38 -17.66
C ILE A 353 11.66 -5.88 -17.38
N LEU A 354 10.56 -6.60 -17.45
CA LEU A 354 10.53 -8.05 -17.33
C LEU A 354 9.84 -8.65 -18.55
N GLY A 355 10.51 -9.53 -19.25
CA GLY A 355 9.95 -10.24 -20.39
C GLY A 355 10.96 -10.67 -21.42
N ASP A 356 10.47 -11.18 -22.57
CA ASP A 356 11.30 -11.53 -23.70
C ASP A 356 11.66 -10.26 -24.50
N VAL A 357 12.77 -9.65 -24.13
CA VAL A 357 13.33 -8.46 -24.78
C VAL A 357 14.75 -8.69 -25.27
N GLU A 358 15.06 -8.10 -26.43
CA GLU A 358 16.38 -8.16 -27.06
C GLU A 358 17.40 -7.21 -26.39
#